data_4c93b892e12a860ffafc474fa1786239
#
_entry.id   4c93b892e12a860ffafc474fa1786239
#
_cell.length_a   1.000
_cell.length_b   1.000
_cell.length_c   1.000
_cell.angle_alpha   90.00
_cell.angle_beta   90.00
_cell.angle_gamma   90.00
#
_symmetry.space_group_name_H-M   'P 1'
#
loop_
_entity.id
_entity.type
_entity.pdbx_description
1 polymer ?
#
loop_
_entity_poly.entity_id
_entity_poly.type
_entity_poly.pdbx_seq_one_letter_code
_entity_poly.pdbx_strand_id
1 'polypeptide(L)'
;NTCSKAYVAIKVHCPDVAGIKIHVKKEIPQGSGLGGGSSNGATTLKGMNELYGLGLSNDELTELSLQVGADVPFFIHGGTQLGEGIGEQLTQLDIEFPQSILVIIPGMHISTKWAYSRLRKKLETGGKAPNFAGLIERSEIPFQFFENDFEKIVFSTYPEIGLIKD
;
A
#
# COMPACT_ATOMS: atom_id res chain seq x y z
N ASN A 1 15.64 2.63 -2.44
CA ASN A 1 14.91 3.01 -1.23
C ASN A 1 13.82 4.02 -1.61
N THR A 2 12.60 3.88 -1.08
CA THR A 2 11.45 4.75 -1.39
C THR A 2 11.68 6.19 -0.91
N CYS A 3 12.33 6.39 0.23
CA CYS A 3 12.68 7.74 0.70
C CYS A 3 13.64 8.46 -0.28
N SER A 4 14.63 7.74 -0.82
CA SER A 4 15.54 8.32 -1.83
C SER A 4 14.81 8.66 -3.13
N LYS A 5 13.85 7.83 -3.56
CA LYS A 5 13.01 8.12 -4.73
C LYS A 5 12.14 9.36 -4.48
N ALA A 6 11.53 9.46 -3.30
CA ALA A 6 10.72 10.60 -2.90
C ALA A 6 11.54 11.90 -2.89
N TYR A 7 12.76 11.87 -2.35
CA TYR A 7 13.69 13.00 -2.43
C TYR A 7 13.97 13.40 -3.87
N VAL A 8 14.27 12.44 -4.74
CA VAL A 8 14.55 12.72 -6.16
C VAL A 8 13.33 13.32 -6.85
N ALA A 9 12.13 12.81 -6.61
CA ALA A 9 10.89 13.34 -7.18
C ALA A 9 10.67 14.82 -6.78
N ILE A 10 10.83 15.14 -5.50
CA ILE A 10 10.78 16.54 -5.03
C ILE A 10 11.88 17.38 -5.68
N LYS A 11 13.12 16.88 -5.72
CA LYS A 11 14.27 17.63 -6.27
C LYS A 11 14.13 17.93 -7.76
N VAL A 12 13.50 17.04 -8.52
CA VAL A 12 13.18 17.28 -9.93
C VAL A 12 12.08 18.33 -10.09
N HIS A 13 11.07 18.31 -9.24
CA HIS A 13 9.95 19.26 -9.26
C HIS A 13 10.34 20.64 -8.71
N CYS A 14 11.16 20.66 -7.65
CA CYS A 14 11.67 21.85 -6.96
C CYS A 14 13.20 21.81 -6.91
N PRO A 15 13.91 22.28 -7.96
CA PRO A 15 15.37 22.16 -8.08
C PRO A 15 16.17 22.85 -6.98
N ASP A 16 15.61 23.90 -6.36
CA ASP A 16 16.28 24.69 -5.32
C ASP A 16 16.26 24.06 -3.93
N VAL A 17 15.51 22.94 -3.75
CA VAL A 17 15.45 22.22 -2.46
C VAL A 17 16.86 21.74 -2.08
N ALA A 18 17.27 22.05 -0.86
CA ALA A 18 18.58 21.64 -0.32
C ALA A 18 18.65 20.12 -0.06
N GLY A 19 19.86 19.63 0.21
CA GLY A 19 20.05 18.23 0.61
C GLY A 19 19.44 17.95 2.00
N ILE A 20 18.91 16.74 2.17
CA ILE A 20 18.30 16.29 3.42
C ILE A 20 18.96 15.00 3.93
N LYS A 21 19.09 14.88 5.24
CA LYS A 21 19.47 13.63 5.90
C LYS A 21 18.22 12.95 6.43
N ILE A 22 17.92 11.76 5.91
CA ILE A 22 16.77 10.96 6.33
C ILE A 22 17.27 9.79 7.18
N HIS A 23 16.77 9.67 8.41
CA HIS A 23 16.99 8.52 9.27
C HIS A 23 15.69 7.70 9.37
N VAL A 24 15.73 6.42 8.99
CA VAL A 24 14.57 5.53 9.03
C VAL A 24 14.81 4.41 10.03
N LYS A 25 14.04 4.39 11.12
CA LYS A 25 13.97 3.25 12.04
C LYS A 25 12.90 2.29 11.53
N LYS A 26 13.32 1.10 11.08
CA LYS A 26 12.41 0.08 10.56
C LYS A 26 11.82 -0.75 11.69
N GLU A 27 10.52 -0.55 11.98
CA GLU A 27 9.76 -1.36 12.94
C GLU A 27 8.83 -2.35 12.21
N ILE A 28 8.29 -1.94 11.05
CA ILE A 28 7.51 -2.84 10.18
C ILE A 28 8.47 -3.67 9.33
N PRO A 29 8.40 -5.02 9.40
CA PRO A 29 9.28 -5.88 8.61
C PRO A 29 9.13 -5.65 7.11
N GLN A 30 10.25 -5.77 6.39
CA GLN A 30 10.23 -5.68 4.93
C GLN A 30 9.50 -6.87 4.32
N GLY A 31 8.66 -6.62 3.33
CA GLY A 31 7.88 -7.67 2.66
C GLY A 31 6.71 -8.20 3.48
N SER A 32 6.30 -7.50 4.54
CA SER A 32 5.17 -7.88 5.39
C SER A 32 3.78 -7.66 4.75
N GLY A 33 3.70 -7.03 3.59
CA GLY A 33 2.42 -6.63 2.97
C GLY A 33 1.76 -5.40 3.61
N LEU A 34 2.35 -4.81 4.66
CA LEU A 34 1.78 -3.67 5.40
C LEU A 34 2.14 -2.30 4.80
N GLY A 35 2.70 -2.25 3.61
CA GLY A 35 2.99 -0.99 2.92
C GLY A 35 4.04 -0.08 3.58
N GLY A 36 4.83 -0.58 4.55
CA GLY A 36 5.77 0.24 5.32
C GLY A 36 6.81 0.99 4.47
N GLY A 37 7.21 0.44 3.32
CA GLY A 37 8.08 1.13 2.35
C GLY A 37 7.38 2.30 1.68
N SER A 38 6.14 2.11 1.26
CA SER A 38 5.31 3.13 0.59
C SER A 38 4.92 4.24 1.57
N SER A 39 4.56 3.89 2.80
CA SER A 39 4.34 4.84 3.89
C SER A 39 5.55 5.75 4.12
N ASN A 40 6.78 5.17 4.18
CA ASN A 40 8.00 5.98 4.32
C ASN A 40 8.23 6.92 3.12
N GLY A 41 7.87 6.49 1.90
CA GLY A 41 7.93 7.33 0.71
C GLY A 41 6.99 8.54 0.81
N ALA A 42 5.73 8.28 1.15
CA ALA A 42 4.72 9.32 1.36
C ALA A 42 5.10 10.29 2.49
N THR A 43 5.56 9.76 3.63
CA THR A 43 6.03 10.58 4.75
C THR A 43 7.23 11.45 4.33
N THR A 44 8.11 10.95 3.48
CA THR A 44 9.23 11.74 2.97
C THR A 44 8.74 12.89 2.08
N LEU A 45 7.78 12.64 1.17
CA LEU A 45 7.18 13.68 0.34
C LEU A 45 6.52 14.77 1.18
N LYS A 46 5.64 14.37 2.11
CA LYS A 46 4.95 15.31 3.02
C LYS A 46 5.93 16.09 3.90
N GLY A 47 6.88 15.38 4.51
CA GLY A 47 7.87 15.99 5.38
C GLY A 47 8.78 17.00 4.66
N MET A 48 9.16 16.73 3.41
CA MET A 48 9.91 17.67 2.61
C MET A 48 9.06 18.89 2.19
N ASN A 49 7.79 18.67 1.82
CA ASN A 49 6.85 19.74 1.52
C ASN A 49 6.73 20.72 2.71
N GLU A 50 6.57 20.18 3.90
CA GLU A 50 6.48 20.96 5.14
C GLU A 50 7.81 21.63 5.49
N LEU A 51 8.91 20.87 5.53
CA LEU A 51 10.23 21.34 5.95
C LEU A 51 10.76 22.49 5.10
N TYR A 52 10.51 22.43 3.80
CA TYR A 52 10.98 23.45 2.85
C TYR A 52 9.91 24.47 2.47
N GLY A 53 8.69 24.36 3.03
CA GLY A 53 7.59 25.29 2.75
C GLY A 53 7.22 25.32 1.26
N LEU A 54 7.19 24.13 0.60
CA LEU A 54 7.01 24.07 -0.85
C LEU A 54 5.59 24.43 -1.30
N GLY A 55 4.59 24.33 -0.39
CA GLY A 55 3.21 24.66 -0.65
C GLY A 55 2.49 23.71 -1.62
N LEU A 56 3.02 22.49 -1.82
CA LEU A 56 2.41 21.50 -2.68
C LEU A 56 1.09 21.00 -2.07
N SER A 57 0.06 20.98 -2.90
CA SER A 57 -1.25 20.39 -2.56
C SER A 57 -1.17 18.85 -2.45
N ASN A 58 -2.22 18.23 -1.89
CA ASN A 58 -2.30 16.78 -1.86
C ASN A 58 -2.33 16.17 -3.27
N ASP A 59 -2.94 16.83 -4.24
CA ASP A 59 -3.00 16.35 -5.62
C ASP A 59 -1.61 16.34 -6.26
N GLU A 60 -0.83 17.42 -6.09
CA GLU A 60 0.56 17.49 -6.58
C GLU A 60 1.46 16.47 -5.86
N LEU A 61 1.29 16.28 -4.55
CA LEU A 61 2.00 15.23 -3.81
C LEU A 61 1.61 13.83 -4.31
N THR A 62 0.36 13.63 -4.70
CA THR A 62 -0.14 12.36 -5.25
C THR A 62 0.51 12.08 -6.60
N GLU A 63 0.56 13.05 -7.50
CA GLU A 63 1.27 12.91 -8.79
C GLU A 63 2.75 12.58 -8.60
N LEU A 64 3.45 13.26 -7.69
CA LEU A 64 4.84 12.95 -7.37
C LEU A 64 5.00 11.58 -6.75
N SER A 65 4.04 11.14 -5.95
CA SER A 65 4.07 9.86 -5.26
C SER A 65 4.00 8.66 -6.20
N LEU A 66 3.34 8.78 -7.36
CA LEU A 66 3.31 7.75 -8.41
C LEU A 66 4.70 7.41 -8.95
N GLN A 67 5.62 8.38 -8.99
CA GLN A 67 7.02 8.16 -9.40
C GLN A 67 7.81 7.36 -8.35
N VAL A 68 7.34 7.36 -7.10
CA VAL A 68 7.98 6.64 -5.98
C VAL A 68 7.53 5.18 -5.93
N GLY A 69 6.23 4.93 -6.11
CA GLY A 69 5.65 3.59 -6.14
C GLY A 69 4.12 3.62 -6.18
N ALA A 70 3.50 2.55 -6.73
CA ALA A 70 2.06 2.46 -6.95
C ALA A 70 1.21 2.61 -5.68
N ASP A 71 1.71 2.10 -4.53
CA ASP A 71 0.99 2.18 -3.25
C ASP A 71 1.23 3.49 -2.50
N VAL A 72 2.14 4.37 -2.96
CA VAL A 72 2.50 5.60 -2.24
C VAL A 72 1.35 6.62 -2.19
N PRO A 73 0.54 6.80 -3.27
CA PRO A 73 -0.63 7.67 -3.26
C PRO A 73 -1.60 7.38 -2.11
N PHE A 74 -1.84 6.10 -1.81
CA PHE A 74 -2.68 5.70 -0.69
C PHE A 74 -2.24 6.35 0.64
N PHE A 75 -0.94 6.42 0.90
CA PHE A 75 -0.39 7.02 2.12
C PHE A 75 -0.32 8.56 2.08
N ILE A 76 -0.52 9.18 0.92
CA ILE A 76 -0.73 10.64 0.84
C ILE A 76 -2.12 10.99 1.39
N HIS A 77 -3.15 10.26 0.99
CA HIS A 77 -4.53 10.52 1.41
C HIS A 77 -4.86 9.89 2.77
N GLY A 78 -4.48 8.63 2.99
CA GLY A 78 -4.84 7.86 4.18
C GLY A 78 -6.32 7.46 4.18
N GLY A 79 -6.81 7.00 5.33
CA GLY A 79 -8.19 6.55 5.49
C GLY A 79 -8.49 5.22 4.80
N THR A 80 -9.77 4.97 4.50
CA THR A 80 -10.23 3.79 3.74
C THR A 80 -10.45 4.18 2.30
N GLN A 81 -9.84 3.44 1.37
CA GLN A 81 -9.89 3.76 -0.05
C GLN A 81 -10.12 2.51 -0.89
N LEU A 82 -10.89 2.66 -1.96
CA LEU A 82 -10.97 1.69 -3.05
C LEU A 82 -9.86 2.01 -4.05
N GLY A 83 -8.97 1.03 -4.30
CA GLY A 83 -7.92 1.14 -5.31
C GLY A 83 -8.29 0.34 -6.55
N GLU A 84 -8.23 0.98 -7.71
CA GLU A 84 -8.45 0.39 -9.03
C GLU A 84 -7.18 0.49 -9.88
N GLY A 85 -7.16 -0.15 -11.05
CA GLY A 85 -5.99 -0.21 -11.90
C GLY A 85 -4.90 -1.10 -11.29
N ILE A 86 -3.70 -0.57 -11.10
CA ILE A 86 -2.61 -1.22 -10.35
C ILE A 86 -2.56 -0.72 -8.89
N GLY A 87 -3.62 -0.04 -8.41
CA GLY A 87 -3.75 0.54 -7.08
C GLY A 87 -3.55 2.06 -7.03
N GLU A 88 -3.38 2.71 -8.18
CA GLU A 88 -3.14 4.15 -8.30
C GLU A 88 -4.42 4.98 -8.40
N GLN A 89 -5.51 4.39 -8.86
CA GLN A 89 -6.81 5.07 -8.96
C GLN A 89 -7.53 4.88 -7.63
N LEU A 90 -7.51 5.91 -6.81
CA LEU A 90 -8.01 5.84 -5.45
C LEU A 90 -9.33 6.60 -5.30
N THR A 91 -10.34 5.92 -4.76
CA THR A 91 -11.61 6.52 -4.37
C THR A 91 -11.74 6.44 -2.86
N GLN A 92 -11.86 7.60 -2.19
CA GLN A 92 -12.06 7.65 -0.75
C GLN A 92 -13.41 7.03 -0.39
N LEU A 93 -13.42 6.16 0.60
CA LEU A 93 -14.63 5.56 1.15
C LEU A 93 -14.89 6.14 2.55
N ASP A 94 -16.13 6.52 2.81
CA ASP A 94 -16.58 6.96 4.13
C ASP A 94 -16.98 5.72 4.97
N ILE A 95 -15.98 4.90 5.27
CA ILE A 95 -16.14 3.67 6.02
C ILE A 95 -15.30 3.74 7.29
N GLU A 96 -15.95 3.63 8.43
CA GLU A 96 -15.29 3.47 9.72
C GLU A 96 -15.04 1.99 10.02
N PHE A 97 -13.85 1.68 10.53
CA PHE A 97 -13.48 0.35 11.00
C PHE A 97 -13.16 0.43 12.50
N PRO A 98 -14.19 0.32 13.37
CA PRO A 98 -14.03 0.52 14.81
C PRO A 98 -13.33 -0.65 15.53
N GLN A 99 -13.11 -1.78 14.83
CA GLN A 99 -12.52 -2.99 15.43
C GLN A 99 -11.01 -2.85 15.56
N SER A 100 -10.45 -3.42 16.62
CA SER A 100 -9.01 -3.60 16.77
C SER A 100 -8.51 -4.70 15.83
N ILE A 101 -7.38 -4.46 15.19
CA ILE A 101 -6.74 -5.42 14.28
C ILE A 101 -5.54 -6.05 14.99
N LEU A 102 -5.54 -7.39 15.09
CA LEU A 102 -4.36 -8.15 15.51
C LEU A 102 -3.53 -8.52 14.28
N VAL A 103 -2.28 -8.08 14.24
CA VAL A 103 -1.33 -8.44 13.18
C VAL A 103 -0.39 -9.53 13.70
N ILE A 104 -0.38 -10.70 13.05
CA ILE A 104 0.50 -11.82 13.36
C ILE A 104 1.58 -11.89 12.29
N ILE A 105 2.85 -11.86 12.69
CA ILE A 105 4.02 -11.92 11.80
C ILE A 105 4.79 -13.21 12.09
N PRO A 106 4.58 -14.27 11.30
CA PRO A 106 5.13 -15.61 11.59
C PRO A 106 6.63 -15.77 11.26
N GLY A 107 7.34 -14.68 10.94
CA GLY A 107 8.79 -14.70 10.65
C GLY A 107 9.17 -15.32 9.30
N MET A 108 8.19 -15.69 8.48
CA MET A 108 8.43 -16.25 7.15
C MET A 108 8.38 -15.17 6.08
N HIS A 109 9.29 -15.29 5.10
CA HIS A 109 9.31 -14.37 3.96
C HIS A 109 8.65 -14.99 2.73
N ILE A 110 7.54 -14.39 2.27
CA ILE A 110 6.87 -14.76 1.03
C ILE A 110 7.20 -13.74 -0.04
N SER A 111 7.83 -14.19 -1.12
CA SER A 111 8.14 -13.32 -2.25
C SER A 111 6.86 -12.83 -2.95
N THR A 112 6.63 -11.53 -2.96
CA THR A 112 5.52 -10.88 -3.69
C THR A 112 5.52 -11.29 -5.16
N LYS A 113 6.69 -11.30 -5.80
CA LYS A 113 6.83 -11.74 -7.20
C LYS A 113 6.38 -13.19 -7.41
N TRP A 114 6.73 -14.08 -6.49
CA TRP A 114 6.28 -15.47 -6.52
C TRP A 114 4.76 -15.56 -6.37
N ALA A 115 4.18 -14.87 -5.39
CA ALA A 115 2.74 -14.90 -5.11
C ALA A 115 1.93 -14.41 -6.34
N TYR A 116 2.30 -13.27 -6.92
CA TYR A 116 1.66 -12.75 -8.14
C TYR A 116 1.83 -13.67 -9.34
N SER A 117 2.98 -14.33 -9.51
CA SER A 117 3.19 -15.27 -10.61
C SER A 117 2.25 -16.49 -10.54
N ARG A 118 1.90 -16.91 -9.31
CA ARG A 118 0.96 -18.01 -9.08
C ARG A 118 -0.49 -17.57 -9.26
N LEU A 119 -0.83 -16.37 -8.78
CA LEU A 119 -2.15 -15.78 -8.94
C LEU A 119 -2.50 -15.58 -10.42
N ARG A 120 -1.57 -15.02 -11.21
CA ARG A 120 -1.74 -14.81 -12.65
C ARG A 120 -2.10 -16.09 -13.40
N LYS A 121 -1.41 -17.20 -13.13
CA LYS A 121 -1.75 -18.50 -13.70
C LYS A 121 -3.20 -18.92 -13.40
N LYS A 122 -3.70 -18.61 -12.21
CA LYS A 122 -5.07 -18.94 -11.80
C LYS A 122 -6.11 -18.07 -12.51
N LEU A 123 -5.83 -16.77 -12.70
CA LEU A 123 -6.72 -15.84 -13.41
C LEU A 123 -6.83 -16.19 -14.89
N GLU A 124 -5.75 -16.62 -15.53
CA GLU A 124 -5.72 -17.11 -16.93
C GLU A 124 -6.61 -18.34 -17.12
N THR A 125 -6.91 -19.08 -16.05
CA THR A 125 -7.78 -20.28 -16.06
C THR A 125 -9.25 -20.00 -15.68
N GLY A 126 -9.70 -18.74 -15.63
CA GLY A 126 -11.12 -18.35 -15.53
C GLY A 126 -11.60 -17.91 -14.13
N GLY A 127 -10.71 -17.46 -13.26
CA GLY A 127 -11.11 -16.81 -12.00
C GLY A 127 -11.81 -15.46 -12.26
N LYS A 128 -12.95 -15.21 -11.59
CA LYS A 128 -13.60 -13.90 -11.61
C LYS A 128 -12.88 -12.96 -10.64
N ALA A 129 -12.61 -11.74 -11.08
CA ALA A 129 -12.17 -10.67 -10.17
C ALA A 129 -13.29 -10.33 -9.17
N PRO A 130 -12.96 -10.08 -7.90
CA PRO A 130 -13.95 -9.61 -6.93
C PRO A 130 -14.55 -8.27 -7.39
N ASN A 131 -15.86 -8.11 -7.24
CA ASN A 131 -16.54 -6.85 -7.55
C ASN A 131 -16.71 -6.05 -6.27
N PHE A 132 -15.89 -5.01 -6.09
CA PHE A 132 -15.93 -4.10 -4.95
C PHE A 132 -16.83 -2.87 -5.19
N ALA A 133 -17.46 -2.72 -6.37
CA ALA A 133 -18.28 -1.55 -6.70
C ALA A 133 -19.42 -1.29 -5.68
N GLY A 134 -19.95 -2.37 -5.06
CA GLY A 134 -20.96 -2.24 -4.02
C GLY A 134 -20.47 -1.74 -2.66
N LEU A 135 -19.16 -1.51 -2.47
CA LEU A 135 -18.62 -0.95 -1.22
C LEU A 135 -18.72 0.58 -1.17
N ILE A 136 -18.78 1.24 -2.33
CA ILE A 136 -18.80 2.72 -2.41
C ILE A 136 -20.04 3.32 -1.71
N GLU A 137 -21.14 2.56 -1.69
CA GLU A 137 -22.42 3.00 -1.11
C GLU A 137 -22.64 2.52 0.33
N ARG A 138 -21.65 1.87 0.97
CA ARG A 138 -21.79 1.27 2.29
C ARG A 138 -21.01 2.04 3.33
N SER A 139 -21.57 2.10 4.54
CA SER A 139 -20.90 2.62 5.74
C SER A 139 -20.05 1.57 6.47
N GLU A 140 -20.21 0.27 6.13
CA GLU A 140 -19.49 -0.84 6.74
C GLU A 140 -19.01 -1.83 5.69
N ILE A 141 -17.84 -2.43 5.92
CA ILE A 141 -17.32 -3.52 5.07
C ILE A 141 -17.88 -4.85 5.59
N PRO A 142 -18.74 -5.54 4.82
CA PRO A 142 -19.22 -6.86 5.23
C PRO A 142 -18.06 -7.85 5.36
N PHE A 143 -18.13 -8.73 6.35
CA PHE A 143 -17.05 -9.68 6.67
C PHE A 143 -16.64 -10.55 5.46
N GLN A 144 -17.54 -10.83 4.56
CA GLN A 144 -17.26 -11.58 3.32
C GLN A 144 -16.27 -10.90 2.36
N PHE A 145 -15.99 -9.60 2.54
CA PHE A 145 -14.98 -8.89 1.74
C PHE A 145 -13.57 -8.96 2.33
N PHE A 146 -13.41 -9.51 3.55
CA PHE A 146 -12.10 -9.78 4.13
C PHE A 146 -11.50 -11.09 3.59
N GLU A 147 -11.47 -11.22 2.27
CA GLU A 147 -10.83 -12.31 1.57
C GLU A 147 -9.53 -11.83 0.92
N ASN A 148 -8.55 -12.73 0.85
CA ASN A 148 -7.30 -12.47 0.18
C ASN A 148 -7.06 -13.54 -0.89
N ASP A 149 -7.01 -13.15 -2.15
CA ASP A 149 -6.80 -14.06 -3.27
C ASP A 149 -5.52 -14.89 -3.16
N PHE A 150 -4.55 -14.41 -2.41
CA PHE A 150 -3.31 -15.14 -2.15
C PHE A 150 -3.47 -16.31 -1.17
N GLU A 151 -4.51 -16.34 -0.32
CA GLU A 151 -4.66 -17.34 0.74
C GLU A 151 -4.57 -18.77 0.23
N LYS A 152 -5.34 -19.11 -0.79
CA LYS A 152 -5.34 -20.47 -1.35
C LYS A 152 -3.97 -20.88 -1.87
N ILE A 153 -3.21 -19.95 -2.42
CA ILE A 153 -1.88 -20.19 -2.98
C ILE A 153 -0.85 -20.27 -1.86
N VAL A 154 -0.94 -19.36 -0.90
CA VAL A 154 -0.02 -19.28 0.24
C VAL A 154 -0.22 -20.49 1.16
N PHE A 155 -1.44 -20.80 1.57
CA PHE A 155 -1.74 -21.90 2.51
C PHE A 155 -1.40 -23.27 1.94
N SER A 156 -1.52 -23.47 0.61
CA SER A 156 -1.09 -24.72 -0.02
C SER A 156 0.43 -24.90 -0.03
N THR A 157 1.20 -23.81 0.02
CA THR A 157 2.68 -23.82 -0.02
C THR A 157 3.28 -23.69 1.38
N TYR A 158 2.60 -22.96 2.26
CA TYR A 158 2.98 -22.66 3.65
C TYR A 158 1.79 -22.98 4.57
N PRO A 159 1.51 -24.28 4.84
CA PRO A 159 0.34 -24.70 5.61
C PRO A 159 0.29 -24.11 7.03
N GLU A 160 1.46 -23.84 7.62
CA GLU A 160 1.60 -23.22 8.94
C GLU A 160 0.98 -21.80 9.02
N ILE A 161 0.89 -21.08 7.90
CA ILE A 161 0.19 -19.78 7.86
C ILE A 161 -1.32 -19.99 7.87
N GLY A 162 -1.81 -21.02 7.18
CA GLY A 162 -3.22 -21.41 7.23
C GLY A 162 -3.68 -21.71 8.64
N LEU A 163 -2.89 -22.50 9.40
CA LEU A 163 -3.16 -22.85 10.80
C LEU A 163 -3.22 -21.64 11.77
N ILE A 164 -2.64 -20.50 11.39
CA ILE A 164 -2.74 -19.27 12.20
C ILE A 164 -4.10 -18.59 12.00
N LYS A 165 -4.70 -18.74 10.82
CA LYS A 165 -5.99 -18.13 10.50
C LYS A 165 -7.17 -18.89 11.08
N ASP A 166 -7.08 -20.21 11.21
CA ASP A 166 -8.10 -21.10 11.78
C ASP A 166 -8.16 -20.98 13.30
#